data_11ed51b96bfba137e49e50febd01eab0
#
_entry.id   11ed51b96bfba137e49e50febd01eab0
#
_cell.length_a   1.000
_cell.length_b   1.000
_cell.length_c   1.000
_cell.angle_alpha   90.00
_cell.angle_beta   90.00
_cell.angle_gamma   90.00
#
_symmetry.space_group_name_H-M   'P 1'
#
loop_
_entity.id
_entity.type
_entity.pdbx_description
1 polymer ?
#
loop_
_entity_poly.entity_id
_entity_poly.type
_entity_poly.pdbx_seq_one_letter_code
_entity_poly.pdbx_strand_id
1 'polypeptide(L)'
;MTSEDIAGLEGYMAEMAHYADEKDYRRWTVPHHRFHRTLTEHAGERVNFFLAQMFDHAERYRRLHIGQGPTAWATAQHRDILDACKARDRSKAGALLAEHLARIGFEVCELLDPDYEPERLKAAVLDTGAELPRRLPVK
;
A
#
# COMPACT_ATOMS: atom_id res chain seq x y z
N MET A 1 -15.53 9.25 1.75
CA MET A 1 -14.43 9.71 2.62
C MET A 1 -14.80 11.07 3.18
N THR A 2 -14.80 11.21 4.50
CA THR A 2 -15.17 12.40 5.27
C THR A 2 -13.93 13.27 5.55
N SER A 3 -14.11 14.44 6.17
CA SER A 3 -13.00 15.28 6.65
C SER A 3 -12.27 14.60 7.83
N GLU A 4 -12.99 13.81 8.63
CA GLU A 4 -12.43 13.02 9.72
C GLU A 4 -11.52 11.91 9.20
N ASP A 5 -11.94 11.21 8.12
CA ASP A 5 -11.07 10.20 7.46
C ASP A 5 -9.76 10.83 6.97
N ILE A 6 -9.82 12.02 6.36
CA ILE A 6 -8.61 12.73 5.89
C ILE A 6 -7.71 13.09 7.07
N ALA A 7 -8.26 13.63 8.16
CA ALA A 7 -7.46 13.93 9.35
C ALA A 7 -6.83 12.66 9.96
N GLY A 8 -7.57 11.55 9.96
CA GLY A 8 -7.04 10.24 10.36
C GLY A 8 -5.85 9.80 9.50
N LEU A 9 -5.98 9.90 8.17
CA LEU A 9 -4.91 9.55 7.24
C LEU A 9 -3.65 10.42 7.44
N GLU A 10 -3.82 11.73 7.69
CA GLU A 10 -2.70 12.63 8.02
C GLU A 10 -2.01 12.23 9.32
N GLY A 11 -2.79 11.88 10.35
CA GLY A 11 -2.26 11.39 11.62
C GLY A 11 -1.45 10.09 11.46
N TYR A 12 -1.97 9.12 10.70
CA TYR A 12 -1.25 7.87 10.43
C TYR A 12 0.04 8.09 9.64
N MET A 13 0.05 9.05 8.70
CA MET A 13 1.29 9.43 7.99
C MET A 13 2.34 9.98 8.95
N ALA A 14 1.94 10.82 9.91
CA ALA A 14 2.85 11.37 10.92
C ALA A 14 3.40 10.28 11.85
N GLU A 15 2.54 9.34 12.32
CA GLU A 15 2.96 8.20 13.13
C GLU A 15 3.94 7.29 12.37
N MET A 16 3.66 7.00 11.10
CA MET A 16 4.55 6.21 10.25
C MET A 16 5.92 6.88 10.09
N ALA A 17 5.97 8.19 9.88
CA ALA A 17 7.22 8.94 9.79
C ALA A 17 8.03 8.84 11.09
N HIS A 18 7.38 9.06 12.24
CA HIS A 18 8.01 8.95 13.56
C HIS A 18 8.63 7.57 13.81
N TYR A 19 7.88 6.48 13.57
CA TYR A 19 8.41 5.13 13.78
C TYR A 19 9.47 4.73 12.76
N ALA A 20 9.42 5.28 11.55
CA ALA A 20 10.48 5.07 10.57
C ALA A 20 11.79 5.72 11.00
N ASP A 21 11.75 6.93 11.55
CA ASP A 21 12.92 7.65 12.08
C ASP A 21 13.54 6.91 13.27
N GLU A 22 12.70 6.32 14.14
CA GLU A 22 13.12 5.47 15.26
C GLU A 22 13.57 4.05 14.84
N LYS A 23 13.40 3.68 13.57
CA LYS A 23 13.59 2.32 13.04
C LYS A 23 12.77 1.26 13.77
N ASP A 24 11.64 1.66 14.37
CA ASP A 24 10.67 0.76 15.01
C ASP A 24 9.63 0.30 13.97
N TYR A 25 10.06 -0.58 13.08
CA TYR A 25 9.20 -1.09 12.00
C TYR A 25 8.05 -1.97 12.51
N ARG A 26 8.15 -2.49 13.73
CA ARG A 26 7.04 -3.21 14.35
C ARG A 26 5.90 -2.26 14.69
N ARG A 27 6.20 -1.12 15.31
CA ARG A 27 5.18 -0.10 15.62
C ARG A 27 4.70 0.61 14.37
N TRP A 28 5.56 0.82 13.39
CA TRP A 28 5.22 1.40 12.10
C TRP A 28 4.06 0.66 11.39
N THR A 29 3.97 -0.66 11.56
CA THR A 29 2.92 -1.49 10.97
C THR A 29 1.51 -1.07 11.38
N VAL A 30 1.30 -0.59 12.61
CA VAL A 30 -0.03 -0.26 13.14
C VAL A 30 -0.66 0.93 12.38
N PRO A 31 -0.03 2.12 12.32
CA PRO A 31 -0.57 3.24 11.54
C PRO A 31 -0.65 2.93 10.05
N HIS A 32 0.27 2.13 9.48
CA HIS A 32 0.21 1.69 8.10
C HIS A 32 -1.06 0.89 7.78
N HIS A 33 -1.42 -0.08 8.62
CA HIS A 33 -2.67 -0.85 8.47
C HIS A 33 -3.90 0.05 8.60
N ARG A 34 -3.90 0.98 9.56
CA ARG A 34 -5.00 1.94 9.73
C ARG A 34 -5.15 2.83 8.53
N PHE A 35 -4.05 3.32 7.94
CA PHE A 35 -4.06 4.10 6.72
C PHE A 35 -4.78 3.36 5.58
N HIS A 36 -4.36 2.15 5.27
CA HIS A 36 -4.97 1.35 4.19
C HIS A 36 -6.43 0.99 4.47
N ARG A 37 -6.77 0.68 5.72
CA ARG A 37 -8.15 0.39 6.11
C ARG A 37 -9.07 1.59 5.92
N THR A 38 -8.63 2.78 6.30
CA THR A 38 -9.43 4.01 6.13
C THR A 38 -9.71 4.31 4.66
N LEU A 39 -8.76 4.03 3.75
CA LEU A 39 -8.97 4.20 2.31
C LEU A 39 -10.13 3.36 1.77
N THR A 40 -10.42 2.22 2.37
CA THR A 40 -11.43 1.26 1.91
C THR A 40 -12.66 1.18 2.81
N GLU A 41 -12.71 1.91 3.93
CA GLU A 41 -13.74 1.78 4.97
C GLU A 41 -15.17 1.93 4.43
N HIS A 42 -15.36 2.79 3.46
CA HIS A 42 -16.67 3.03 2.83
C HIS A 42 -17.03 2.08 1.68
N ALA A 43 -16.24 1.03 1.46
CA ALA A 43 -16.52 0.02 0.43
C ALA A 43 -17.65 -0.96 0.82
N GLY A 44 -18.12 -0.89 2.07
CA GLY A 44 -19.15 -1.76 2.63
C GLY A 44 -18.58 -2.95 3.39
N GLU A 45 -19.37 -3.44 4.34
CA GLU A 45 -18.96 -4.47 5.31
C GLU A 45 -18.40 -5.74 4.66
N ARG A 46 -19.06 -6.22 3.61
CA ARG A 46 -18.65 -7.43 2.89
C ARG A 46 -17.28 -7.30 2.25
N VAL A 47 -17.05 -6.18 1.55
CA VAL A 47 -15.78 -5.91 0.89
C VAL A 47 -14.68 -5.76 1.94
N ASN A 48 -14.93 -5.01 3.02
CA ASN A 48 -13.98 -4.82 4.10
C ASN A 48 -13.61 -6.13 4.81
N PHE A 49 -14.56 -7.05 4.98
CA PHE A 49 -14.29 -8.39 5.52
C PHE A 49 -13.27 -9.16 4.65
N PHE A 50 -13.48 -9.20 3.33
CA PHE A 50 -12.55 -9.86 2.43
C PHE A 50 -11.19 -9.17 2.37
N LEU A 51 -11.18 -7.83 2.32
CA LEU A 51 -9.93 -7.07 2.33
C LEU A 51 -9.12 -7.31 3.61
N ALA A 52 -9.75 -7.36 4.78
CA ALA A 52 -9.08 -7.66 6.03
C ALA A 52 -8.38 -9.02 5.98
N GLN A 53 -9.06 -10.06 5.48
CA GLN A 53 -8.45 -11.39 5.31
C GLN A 53 -7.26 -11.36 4.34
N MET A 54 -7.39 -10.65 3.22
CA MET A 54 -6.28 -10.53 2.26
C MET A 54 -5.09 -9.79 2.85
N PHE A 55 -5.32 -8.72 3.61
CA PHE A 55 -4.26 -8.01 4.32
C PHE A 55 -3.56 -8.90 5.35
N ASP A 56 -4.30 -9.68 6.12
CA ASP A 56 -3.72 -10.62 7.10
C ASP A 56 -2.87 -11.70 6.40
N HIS A 57 -3.35 -12.23 5.27
CA HIS A 57 -2.57 -13.19 4.47
C HIS A 57 -1.30 -12.58 3.88
N ALA A 58 -1.38 -11.34 3.39
CA ALA A 58 -0.25 -10.62 2.80
C ALA A 58 0.79 -10.19 3.84
N GLU A 59 0.37 -10.01 5.11
CA GLU A 59 1.21 -9.46 6.18
C GLU A 59 2.53 -10.24 6.38
N ARG A 60 2.50 -11.58 6.31
CA ARG A 60 3.71 -12.40 6.45
C ARG A 60 4.73 -12.12 5.34
N TYR A 61 4.26 -11.93 4.11
CA TYR A 61 5.14 -11.62 2.97
C TYR A 61 5.66 -10.20 3.07
N ARG A 62 4.81 -9.27 3.46
CA ARG A 62 5.17 -7.89 3.72
C ARG A 62 6.24 -7.76 4.81
N ARG A 63 6.19 -8.59 5.86
CA ARG A 63 7.24 -8.62 6.91
C ARG A 63 8.60 -9.04 6.39
N LEU A 64 8.65 -9.94 5.43
CA LEU A 64 9.91 -10.29 4.76
C LEU A 64 10.48 -9.09 4.00
N HIS A 65 9.62 -8.30 3.34
CA HIS A 65 10.01 -7.11 2.61
C HIS A 65 10.39 -5.94 3.55
N ILE A 66 9.61 -5.68 4.61
CA ILE A 66 9.80 -4.56 5.56
C ILE A 66 10.94 -4.81 6.56
N GLY A 67 11.50 -6.00 6.64
CA GLY A 67 12.66 -6.26 7.52
C GLY A 67 13.83 -5.30 7.31
N GLN A 68 13.83 -4.56 6.18
CA GLN A 68 14.79 -3.50 5.85
C GLN A 68 14.23 -2.06 6.04
N GLY A 69 12.99 -1.92 6.51
CA GLY A 69 12.30 -0.64 6.68
C GLY A 69 11.44 -0.22 5.49
N PRO A 70 10.54 0.78 5.69
CA PRO A 70 9.76 1.33 4.60
C PRO A 70 10.69 2.01 3.59
N THR A 71 10.51 1.69 2.33
CA THR A 71 11.27 2.31 1.26
C THR A 71 10.83 3.76 1.04
N ALA A 72 11.75 4.60 0.58
CA ALA A 72 11.43 6.02 0.28
C ALA A 72 10.26 6.15 -0.72
N TRP A 73 10.19 5.24 -1.70
CA TRP A 73 9.11 5.25 -2.69
C TRP A 73 7.74 4.93 -2.06
N ALA A 74 7.67 3.97 -1.12
CA ALA A 74 6.42 3.62 -0.46
C ALA A 74 5.87 4.79 0.35
N THR A 75 6.75 5.51 1.06
CA THR A 75 6.38 6.73 1.79
C THR A 75 5.89 7.84 0.85
N ALA A 76 6.56 8.02 -0.30
CA ALA A 76 6.12 8.98 -1.31
C ALA A 76 4.74 8.62 -1.89
N GLN A 77 4.52 7.36 -2.24
CA GLN A 77 3.22 6.91 -2.75
C GLN A 77 2.08 7.04 -1.74
N HIS A 78 2.30 6.78 -0.45
CA HIS A 78 1.28 7.04 0.56
C HIS A 78 0.89 8.52 0.60
N ARG A 79 1.85 9.44 0.42
CA ARG A 79 1.59 10.88 0.35
C ARG A 79 0.79 11.23 -0.89
N ASP A 80 1.15 10.69 -2.05
CA ASP A 80 0.42 10.94 -3.31
C ASP A 80 -1.03 10.45 -3.23
N ILE A 81 -1.27 9.28 -2.59
CA ILE A 81 -2.62 8.76 -2.34
C ILE A 81 -3.39 9.72 -1.43
N LEU A 82 -2.78 10.17 -0.33
CA LEU A 82 -3.42 11.12 0.59
C LEU A 82 -3.77 12.44 -0.11
N ASP A 83 -2.88 12.97 -0.93
CA ASP A 83 -3.10 14.22 -1.67
C ASP A 83 -4.24 14.07 -2.70
N ALA A 84 -4.34 12.93 -3.38
CA ALA A 84 -5.48 12.63 -4.26
C ALA A 84 -6.80 12.52 -3.46
N CYS A 85 -6.78 11.94 -2.26
CA CYS A 85 -7.92 11.89 -1.36
C CYS A 85 -8.35 13.30 -0.90
N LYS A 86 -7.41 14.16 -0.55
CA LYS A 86 -7.65 15.57 -0.18
C LYS A 86 -8.26 16.36 -1.33
N ALA A 87 -7.78 16.12 -2.54
CA ALA A 87 -8.33 16.71 -3.77
C ALA A 87 -9.70 16.13 -4.18
N ARG A 88 -10.21 15.10 -3.47
CA ARG A 88 -11.43 14.35 -3.82
C ARG A 88 -11.37 13.68 -5.20
N ASP A 89 -10.18 13.46 -5.73
CA ASP A 89 -9.96 12.75 -6.99
C ASP A 89 -9.96 11.23 -6.75
N ARG A 90 -11.17 10.67 -6.84
CA ARG A 90 -11.40 9.24 -6.58
C ARG A 90 -10.67 8.34 -7.59
N SER A 91 -10.65 8.78 -8.85
CA SER A 91 -10.00 8.00 -9.92
C SER A 91 -8.50 7.90 -9.69
N LYS A 92 -7.87 9.05 -9.42
CA LYS A 92 -6.43 9.12 -9.12
C LYS A 92 -6.07 8.37 -7.85
N ALA A 93 -6.85 8.53 -6.77
CA ALA A 93 -6.61 7.82 -5.51
C ALA A 93 -6.69 6.29 -5.71
N GLY A 94 -7.68 5.80 -6.46
CA GLY A 94 -7.84 4.39 -6.78
C GLY A 94 -6.67 3.84 -7.61
N ALA A 95 -6.27 4.56 -8.66
CA ALA A 95 -5.14 4.18 -9.52
C ALA A 95 -3.82 4.11 -8.73
N LEU A 96 -3.55 5.14 -7.91
CA LEU A 96 -2.34 5.18 -7.06
C LEU A 96 -2.32 4.06 -6.02
N LEU A 97 -3.47 3.74 -5.41
CA LEU A 97 -3.56 2.62 -4.46
C LEU A 97 -3.33 1.28 -5.16
N ALA A 98 -3.91 1.07 -6.35
CA ALA A 98 -3.70 -0.14 -7.13
C ALA A 98 -2.22 -0.31 -7.53
N GLU A 99 -1.58 0.76 -8.00
CA GLU A 99 -0.14 0.78 -8.32
C GLU A 99 0.72 0.46 -7.10
N HIS A 100 0.41 1.07 -5.95
CA HIS A 100 1.12 0.85 -4.69
C HIS A 100 1.08 -0.61 -4.25
N LEU A 101 -0.11 -1.21 -4.23
CA LEU A 101 -0.29 -2.61 -3.84
C LEU A 101 0.36 -3.57 -4.83
N ALA A 102 0.23 -3.28 -6.13
CA ALA A 102 0.84 -4.08 -7.18
C ALA A 102 2.36 -4.09 -7.07
N ARG A 103 2.97 -2.94 -6.86
CA ARG A 103 4.43 -2.81 -6.74
C ARG A 103 4.97 -3.65 -5.60
N ILE A 104 4.33 -3.61 -4.42
CA ILE A 104 4.71 -4.49 -3.29
C ILE A 104 4.56 -5.96 -3.68
N GLY A 105 3.49 -6.33 -4.38
CA GLY A 105 3.29 -7.69 -4.88
C GLY A 105 4.41 -8.15 -5.81
N PHE A 106 4.84 -7.31 -6.76
CA PHE A 106 5.96 -7.61 -7.65
C PHE A 106 7.29 -7.75 -6.91
N GLU A 107 7.58 -6.83 -5.97
CA GLU A 107 8.81 -6.88 -5.16
C GLU A 107 8.86 -8.15 -4.29
N VAL A 108 7.73 -8.60 -3.74
CA VAL A 108 7.64 -9.86 -3.00
C VAL A 108 7.85 -11.07 -3.90
N CYS A 109 7.25 -11.09 -5.10
CA CYS A 109 7.46 -12.16 -6.07
C CYS A 109 8.94 -12.26 -6.46
N GLU A 110 9.58 -11.14 -6.79
CA GLU A 110 11.00 -11.08 -7.15
C GLU A 110 11.91 -11.53 -6.00
N LEU A 111 11.57 -11.18 -4.75
CA LEU A 111 12.32 -11.63 -3.57
C LEU A 111 12.24 -13.15 -3.35
N LEU A 112 11.08 -13.75 -3.61
CA LEU A 112 10.84 -15.18 -3.35
C LEU A 112 11.29 -16.07 -4.50
N ASP A 113 11.11 -15.63 -5.72
CA ASP A 113 11.47 -16.34 -6.94
C ASP A 113 11.73 -15.32 -8.06
N PRO A 114 12.99 -14.94 -8.29
CA PRO A 114 13.36 -13.94 -9.31
C PRO A 114 12.98 -14.34 -10.75
N ASP A 115 12.82 -15.64 -11.00
CA ASP A 115 12.46 -16.17 -12.33
C ASP A 115 10.94 -16.29 -12.52
N TYR A 116 10.16 -16.06 -11.44
CA TYR A 116 8.70 -16.12 -11.52
C TYR A 116 8.12 -14.91 -12.23
N GLU A 117 7.30 -15.18 -13.26
CA GLU A 117 6.57 -14.15 -13.99
C GLU A 117 5.10 -14.08 -13.51
N PRO A 118 4.73 -13.04 -12.73
CA PRO A 118 3.39 -12.94 -12.12
C PRO A 118 2.34 -12.44 -13.11
N GLU A 119 2.03 -13.20 -14.17
CA GLU A 119 1.14 -12.82 -15.26
C GLU A 119 -0.26 -12.40 -14.78
N ARG A 120 -0.80 -13.10 -13.77
CA ARG A 120 -2.13 -12.76 -13.22
C ARG A 120 -2.12 -11.41 -12.49
N LEU A 121 -1.04 -11.09 -11.79
CA LEU A 121 -0.89 -9.80 -11.14
C LEU A 121 -0.75 -8.69 -12.18
N LYS A 122 0.05 -8.91 -13.23
CA LYS A 122 0.18 -7.98 -14.36
C LYS A 122 -1.18 -7.70 -15.00
N ALA A 123 -1.94 -8.74 -15.33
CA ALA A 123 -3.27 -8.61 -15.91
C ALA A 123 -4.22 -7.82 -15.01
N ALA A 124 -4.27 -8.15 -13.71
CA ALA A 124 -5.12 -7.45 -12.75
C ALA A 124 -4.76 -5.96 -12.63
N VAL A 125 -3.48 -5.59 -12.68
CA VAL A 125 -3.06 -4.18 -12.66
C VAL A 125 -3.53 -3.44 -13.91
N LEU A 126 -3.33 -4.02 -15.09
CA LEU A 126 -3.77 -3.43 -16.35
C LEU A 126 -5.29 -3.25 -16.41
N ASP A 127 -6.06 -4.18 -15.86
CA ASP A 127 -7.53 -4.10 -15.77
C ASP A 127 -8.01 -2.93 -14.91
N THR A 128 -7.20 -2.43 -13.97
CA THR A 128 -7.52 -1.22 -13.19
C THR A 128 -7.22 0.08 -13.93
N GLY A 129 -6.59 0.01 -15.09
CA GLY A 129 -6.08 1.17 -15.81
C GLY A 129 -4.79 1.75 -15.22
N ALA A 130 -4.20 1.09 -14.23
CA ALA A 130 -2.90 1.48 -13.68
C ALA A 130 -1.75 1.01 -14.59
N GLU A 131 -0.63 1.72 -14.53
CA GLU A 131 0.58 1.31 -15.21
C GLU A 131 1.30 0.20 -14.42
N LEU A 132 1.95 -0.71 -15.15
CA LEU A 132 2.82 -1.69 -14.49
C LEU A 132 4.02 -0.98 -13.87
N PRO A 133 4.34 -1.26 -12.61
CA PRO A 133 5.53 -0.69 -12.00
C PRO A 133 6.77 -1.10 -12.78
N ARG A 134 7.67 -0.13 -13.00
CA ARG A 134 8.95 -0.41 -13.66
C ARG A 134 9.72 -1.42 -12.82
N ARG A 135 10.24 -2.49 -13.44
CA ARG A 135 11.17 -3.41 -12.76
C ARG A 135 12.29 -2.58 -12.12
N LEU A 136 12.48 -2.75 -10.82
CA LEU A 136 13.63 -2.14 -10.16
C LEU A 136 14.89 -2.82 -10.71
N PRO A 137 15.99 -2.08 -10.97
CA PRO A 137 17.24 -2.72 -11.32
C PRO A 137 17.65 -3.65 -10.18
N VAL A 138 17.81 -4.92 -10.48
CA VAL A 138 18.40 -5.91 -9.57
C VAL A 138 19.78 -5.37 -9.14
N LYS A 139 19.97 -5.17 -7.85
CA LYS A 139 21.26 -4.77 -7.27
C LYS A 139 22.18 -5.98 -7.12
#